data_5d952d3bce16ed96e81de67d5a3e6920
#
_entry.id   5d952d3bce16ed96e81de67d5a3e6920
#
_cell.length_a   1.000
_cell.length_b   1.000
_cell.length_c   1.000
_cell.angle_alpha   90.00
_cell.angle_beta   90.00
_cell.angle_gamma   90.00
#
_symmetry.space_group_name_H-M   'P 1'
#
loop_
_entity.id
_entity.type
_entity.pdbx_description
1 polymer ?
#
loop_
_entity_poly.entity_id
_entity_poly.type
_entity_poly.pdbx_seq_one_letter_code
_entity_poly.pdbx_strand_id
1 'polypeptide(L)'
;MVLVSTRALLLSRRGLHARWSSNAASSSLSDETQASTVGEFASADIEECNSRYRGILQISDAEGKGRGLFASKQFAPDELIMSAKAVAVSDVRGSHSVQTGWDKHVVMDLPGILINHSCDANVGIRDNDVGAYDFFAIKNIKKGEELVWDYNASEWEISTPFQCACGSARCRGLLRGFKHDSMHVRRSYEPFYASYLKQNDQ
;
A
#
# COMPACT_ATOMS: atom_id res chain seq x y z
N MET A 1 -9.95 -42.61 44.48
CA MET A 1 -11.06 -42.80 43.57
C MET A 1 -11.99 -41.61 43.73
N VAL A 2 -11.74 -40.53 42.99
CA VAL A 2 -12.64 -39.35 42.89
C VAL A 2 -12.56 -38.87 41.46
N LEU A 3 -13.67 -38.99 40.76
CA LEU A 3 -13.87 -38.46 39.40
C LEU A 3 -14.05 -36.93 39.47
N VAL A 4 -13.26 -36.21 38.73
CA VAL A 4 -13.52 -34.77 38.44
C VAL A 4 -13.95 -34.62 36.99
N SER A 5 -15.20 -34.23 36.85
CA SER A 5 -15.87 -33.95 35.58
C SER A 5 -15.41 -32.62 35.00
N THR A 6 -14.84 -32.62 33.80
CA THR A 6 -14.46 -31.43 33.05
C THR A 6 -15.63 -30.98 32.17
N ARG A 7 -16.28 -29.87 32.54
CA ARG A 7 -17.26 -29.18 31.66
C ARG A 7 -16.48 -28.27 30.71
N ALA A 8 -16.57 -28.57 29.42
CA ALA A 8 -16.09 -27.69 28.33
C ALA A 8 -17.10 -26.55 28.16
N LEU A 9 -16.63 -25.31 28.31
CA LEU A 9 -17.35 -24.10 27.92
C LEU A 9 -17.13 -23.86 26.41
N LEU A 10 -18.18 -24.06 25.62
CA LEU A 10 -18.20 -23.59 24.23
C LEU A 10 -18.43 -22.06 24.23
N LEU A 11 -17.39 -21.30 23.90
CA LEU A 11 -17.52 -19.90 23.53
C LEU A 11 -17.83 -19.80 22.04
N SER A 12 -19.06 -19.41 21.74
CA SER A 12 -19.55 -19.12 20.39
C SER A 12 -18.82 -17.89 19.81
N ARG A 13 -17.96 -18.14 18.83
CA ARG A 13 -17.42 -17.06 18.00
C ARG A 13 -18.48 -16.68 16.96
N ARG A 14 -19.08 -15.52 17.12
CA ARG A 14 -19.90 -14.89 16.07
C ARG A 14 -18.94 -14.29 15.03
N GLY A 15 -18.80 -14.97 13.90
CA GLY A 15 -18.13 -14.45 12.72
C GLY A 15 -19.00 -13.40 12.04
N LEU A 16 -18.48 -12.21 11.87
CA LEU A 16 -19.05 -11.20 10.98
C LEU A 16 -18.76 -11.62 9.53
N HIS A 17 -19.73 -12.24 8.89
CA HIS A 17 -19.71 -12.44 7.44
C HIS A 17 -20.17 -11.16 6.76
N ALA A 18 -19.27 -10.50 6.05
CA ALA A 18 -19.65 -9.48 5.08
C ALA A 18 -20.47 -10.17 3.96
N ARG A 19 -21.74 -9.81 3.82
CA ARG A 19 -22.60 -10.30 2.75
C ARG A 19 -22.31 -9.53 1.47
N TRP A 20 -21.76 -10.21 0.49
CA TRP A 20 -21.80 -9.78 -0.90
C TRP A 20 -23.16 -10.14 -1.48
N SER A 21 -23.96 -9.15 -1.83
CA SER A 21 -25.22 -9.37 -2.53
C SER A 21 -24.95 -9.45 -4.02
N SER A 22 -25.07 -10.66 -4.58
CA SER A 22 -25.14 -10.87 -6.02
C SER A 22 -26.59 -10.68 -6.48
N ASN A 23 -26.86 -9.60 -7.22
CA ASN A 23 -28.07 -9.50 -8.02
C ASN A 23 -27.69 -9.79 -9.47
N ALA A 24 -28.08 -10.97 -9.95
CA ALA A 24 -28.07 -11.30 -11.36
C ALA A 24 -29.37 -10.79 -12.01
N ALA A 25 -29.24 -9.85 -12.93
CA ALA A 25 -30.26 -9.57 -13.95
C ALA A 25 -29.58 -9.54 -15.29
N SER A 26 -29.99 -10.48 -16.16
CA SER A 26 -29.54 -10.67 -17.52
C SER A 26 -30.10 -9.58 -18.44
N SER A 27 -29.24 -8.87 -19.20
CA SER A 27 -29.56 -8.38 -20.55
C SER A 27 -28.28 -8.03 -21.33
N SER A 28 -28.13 -8.70 -22.44
CA SER A 28 -27.41 -8.47 -23.72
C SER A 28 -26.39 -7.34 -23.86
N LEU A 29 -25.16 -7.76 -24.22
CA LEU A 29 -24.23 -7.25 -25.23
C LEU A 29 -24.01 -5.73 -25.37
N SER A 30 -22.88 -5.24 -24.86
CA SER A 30 -21.91 -4.47 -25.63
C SER A 30 -20.55 -4.58 -24.96
N ASP A 31 -19.57 -4.98 -25.77
CA ASP A 31 -18.16 -5.16 -25.44
C ASP A 31 -17.53 -3.77 -25.33
N GLU A 32 -17.41 -3.26 -24.11
CA GLU A 32 -16.57 -2.10 -23.78
C GLU A 32 -15.88 -2.36 -22.45
N THR A 33 -14.58 -2.65 -22.56
CA THR A 33 -13.51 -2.37 -21.58
C THR A 33 -13.94 -2.27 -20.11
N GLN A 34 -14.04 -3.38 -19.43
CA GLN A 34 -14.02 -3.39 -17.96
C GLN A 34 -12.58 -3.06 -17.49
N ALA A 35 -12.27 -1.77 -17.42
CA ALA A 35 -11.27 -1.29 -16.51
C ALA A 35 -11.78 -1.61 -15.11
N SER A 36 -11.15 -2.59 -14.46
CA SER A 36 -11.46 -3.00 -13.09
C SER A 36 -11.30 -1.79 -12.17
N THR A 37 -12.41 -1.17 -11.79
CA THR A 37 -12.48 -0.24 -10.68
C THR A 37 -12.23 -1.02 -9.41
N VAL A 38 -10.96 -1.13 -9.00
CA VAL A 38 -10.60 -1.54 -7.65
C VAL A 38 -11.02 -0.38 -6.74
N GLY A 39 -12.12 -0.62 -6.03
CA GLY A 39 -12.78 0.10 -4.99
C GLY A 39 -12.44 1.58 -4.80
N GLU A 40 -13.36 2.47 -5.19
CA GLU A 40 -13.49 3.73 -4.50
C GLU A 40 -13.75 3.41 -3.03
N PHE A 41 -12.77 3.72 -2.16
CA PHE A 41 -13.00 3.65 -0.72
C PHE A 41 -14.17 4.55 -0.37
N ALA A 42 -15.12 4.03 0.41
CA ALA A 42 -16.27 4.80 0.84
C ALA A 42 -15.81 6.04 1.61
N SER A 43 -16.54 7.14 1.48
CA SER A 43 -16.20 8.37 2.22
C SER A 43 -16.12 8.13 3.72
N ALA A 44 -16.94 7.22 4.27
CA ALA A 44 -16.90 6.83 5.67
C ALA A 44 -15.58 6.18 6.09
N ASP A 45 -14.97 5.33 5.24
CA ASP A 45 -13.69 4.68 5.54
C ASP A 45 -12.55 5.72 5.58
N ILE A 46 -12.62 6.71 4.69
CA ILE A 46 -11.67 7.81 4.66
C ILE A 46 -11.79 8.70 5.90
N GLU A 47 -13.02 9.02 6.30
CA GLU A 47 -13.29 9.84 7.51
C GLU A 47 -12.83 9.10 8.77
N GLU A 48 -13.11 7.81 8.88
CA GLU A 48 -12.65 6.98 10.00
C GLU A 48 -11.11 6.95 10.03
N CYS A 49 -10.46 6.72 8.89
CA CYS A 49 -9.01 6.72 8.79
C CYS A 49 -8.41 8.08 9.18
N ASN A 50 -8.93 9.19 8.66
CA ASN A 50 -8.50 10.54 9.01
C ASN A 50 -8.72 10.86 10.50
N SER A 51 -9.78 10.31 11.11
CA SER A 51 -10.02 10.45 12.55
C SER A 51 -8.99 9.68 13.38
N ARG A 52 -8.64 8.45 12.97
CA ARG A 52 -7.63 7.60 13.61
C ARG A 52 -6.25 8.22 13.58
N TYR A 53 -5.87 8.85 12.47
CA TYR A 53 -4.57 9.47 12.26
C TYR A 53 -4.57 10.99 12.48
N ARG A 54 -5.58 11.53 13.17
CA ARG A 54 -5.73 12.98 13.42
C ARG A 54 -4.45 13.60 13.97
N GLY A 55 -3.98 14.67 13.32
CA GLY A 55 -2.76 15.39 13.69
C GLY A 55 -1.45 14.70 13.29
N ILE A 56 -1.52 13.52 12.66
CA ILE A 56 -0.36 12.77 12.17
C ILE A 56 -0.41 12.71 10.63
N LEU A 57 -1.49 12.18 10.07
CA LEU A 57 -1.69 11.98 8.63
C LEU A 57 -3.09 12.43 8.22
N GLN A 58 -3.27 12.68 6.92
CA GLN A 58 -4.55 13.00 6.33
C GLN A 58 -4.63 12.44 4.91
N ILE A 59 -5.68 11.70 4.60
CA ILE A 59 -6.05 11.35 3.23
C ILE A 59 -6.79 12.54 2.63
N SER A 60 -6.35 13.00 1.46
CA SER A 60 -6.93 14.10 0.72
C SER A 60 -6.75 13.88 -0.78
N ASP A 61 -7.35 14.76 -1.60
CA ASP A 61 -7.13 14.74 -3.04
C ASP A 61 -5.68 15.14 -3.37
N ALA A 62 -5.05 14.38 -4.25
CA ALA A 62 -3.71 14.63 -4.79
C ALA A 62 -3.85 15.00 -6.27
N GLU A 63 -3.37 16.18 -6.65
CA GLU A 63 -3.53 16.72 -7.99
C GLU A 63 -3.04 15.74 -9.08
N GLY A 64 -3.95 15.38 -9.99
CA GLY A 64 -3.65 14.48 -11.10
C GLY A 64 -3.42 13.00 -10.73
N LYS A 65 -3.58 12.63 -9.44
CA LYS A 65 -3.28 11.27 -8.93
C LYS A 65 -4.46 10.63 -8.17
N GLY A 66 -5.60 11.31 -8.12
CA GLY A 66 -6.73 10.91 -7.29
C GLY A 66 -6.50 11.25 -5.82
N ARG A 67 -6.62 10.27 -4.92
CA ARG A 67 -6.34 10.46 -3.50
C ARG A 67 -4.89 10.20 -3.18
N GLY A 68 -4.38 10.89 -2.15
CA GLY A 68 -3.04 10.71 -1.62
C GLY A 68 -3.01 10.85 -0.11
N LEU A 69 -1.88 10.55 0.48
CA LEU A 69 -1.63 10.70 1.90
C LEU A 69 -0.74 11.90 2.16
N PHE A 70 -1.13 12.73 3.12
CA PHE A 70 -0.45 13.98 3.46
C PHE A 70 -0.02 14.01 4.92
N ALA A 71 1.13 14.60 5.18
CA ALA A 71 1.65 14.82 6.52
C ALA A 71 0.84 15.90 7.26
N SER A 72 0.27 15.59 8.43
CA SER A 72 -0.41 16.58 9.28
C SER A 72 0.53 17.20 10.33
N LYS A 73 1.75 16.68 10.47
CA LYS A 73 2.86 17.21 11.27
C LYS A 73 4.15 17.16 10.46
N GLN A 74 5.23 17.67 11.02
CA GLN A 74 6.58 17.47 10.48
C GLN A 74 7.09 16.06 10.85
N PHE A 75 7.89 15.45 9.95
CA PHE A 75 8.65 14.22 10.21
C PHE A 75 10.13 14.46 9.94
N ALA A 76 10.96 13.95 10.82
CA ALA A 76 12.42 13.92 10.65
C ALA A 76 12.85 12.67 9.87
N PRO A 77 14.02 12.67 9.23
CA PRO A 77 14.59 11.46 8.63
C PRO A 77 14.66 10.31 9.65
N ASP A 78 14.45 9.09 9.17
CA ASP A 78 14.38 7.84 9.94
C ASP A 78 13.19 7.73 10.91
N GLU A 79 12.29 8.73 10.96
CA GLU A 79 11.08 8.66 11.77
C GLU A 79 10.05 7.71 11.13
N LEU A 80 9.51 6.77 11.94
CA LEU A 80 8.39 5.92 11.53
C LEU A 80 7.14 6.79 11.36
N ILE A 81 6.59 6.79 10.17
CA ILE A 81 5.36 7.52 9.83
C ILE A 81 4.14 6.68 10.19
N MET A 82 4.12 5.44 9.72
CA MET A 82 3.04 4.47 9.95
C MET A 82 3.46 3.06 9.60
N SER A 83 2.71 2.07 10.11
CA SER A 83 2.77 0.67 9.70
C SER A 83 1.50 0.30 8.95
N ALA A 84 1.63 -0.20 7.71
CA ALA A 84 0.52 -0.80 6.99
C ALA A 84 0.42 -2.30 7.27
N LYS A 85 -0.78 -2.86 7.11
CA LYS A 85 -1.05 -4.30 7.26
C LYS A 85 -1.49 -4.89 5.94
N ALA A 86 -1.13 -6.13 5.69
CA ALA A 86 -1.74 -6.91 4.63
C ALA A 86 -3.16 -7.30 5.05
N VAL A 87 -4.16 -6.82 4.32
CA VAL A 87 -5.59 -7.17 4.57
C VAL A 87 -6.05 -8.31 3.68
N ALA A 88 -5.37 -8.55 2.57
CA ALA A 88 -5.59 -9.70 1.68
C ALA A 88 -4.31 -10.07 0.95
N VAL A 89 -4.15 -11.36 0.63
CA VAL A 89 -3.20 -11.80 -0.40
C VAL A 89 -3.88 -11.61 -1.75
N SER A 90 -3.17 -11.02 -2.69
CA SER A 90 -3.69 -10.78 -4.03
C SER A 90 -3.19 -11.85 -4.99
N ASP A 91 -4.11 -12.61 -5.59
CA ASP A 91 -3.80 -13.57 -6.65
C ASP A 91 -3.58 -12.89 -8.00
N VAL A 92 -3.98 -11.62 -8.11
CA VAL A 92 -3.84 -10.80 -9.31
C VAL A 92 -2.94 -9.61 -9.02
N ARG A 93 -1.88 -9.48 -9.81
CA ARG A 93 -1.01 -8.30 -9.78
C ARG A 93 -1.73 -7.13 -10.44
N GLY A 94 -1.96 -6.07 -9.70
CA GLY A 94 -2.69 -4.89 -10.18
C GLY A 94 -2.20 -3.60 -9.54
N SER A 95 -2.81 -2.48 -9.93
CA SER A 95 -2.44 -1.13 -9.46
C SER A 95 -2.60 -0.92 -7.95
N HIS A 96 -3.35 -1.80 -7.26
CA HIS A 96 -3.62 -1.71 -5.82
C HIS A 96 -3.06 -2.91 -5.05
N SER A 97 -2.25 -3.76 -5.70
CA SER A 97 -1.49 -4.79 -5.01
C SER A 97 -0.03 -4.36 -4.91
N VAL A 98 0.63 -4.72 -3.81
CA VAL A 98 2.02 -4.39 -3.54
C VAL A 98 2.79 -5.70 -3.35
N GLN A 99 3.94 -5.81 -4.02
CA GLN A 99 4.80 -6.98 -3.90
C GLN A 99 5.56 -6.96 -2.57
N THR A 100 5.43 -8.05 -1.79
CA THR A 100 6.11 -8.24 -0.49
C THR A 100 7.04 -9.45 -0.48
N GLY A 101 7.23 -10.09 -1.62
CA GLY A 101 8.11 -11.24 -1.82
C GLY A 101 8.10 -11.68 -3.28
N TRP A 102 8.94 -12.66 -3.66
CA TRP A 102 9.08 -13.10 -5.06
C TRP A 102 7.73 -13.48 -5.70
N ASP A 103 6.93 -14.26 -4.98
CA ASP A 103 5.63 -14.77 -5.43
C ASP A 103 4.48 -14.27 -4.56
N LYS A 104 4.66 -13.14 -3.88
CA LYS A 104 3.68 -12.64 -2.93
C LYS A 104 3.32 -11.19 -3.20
N HIS A 105 2.03 -10.95 -3.48
CA HIS A 105 1.42 -9.63 -3.56
C HIS A 105 0.33 -9.52 -2.50
N VAL A 106 0.18 -8.35 -1.92
CA VAL A 106 -0.83 -8.08 -0.89
C VAL A 106 -1.58 -6.79 -1.20
N VAL A 107 -2.80 -6.70 -0.70
CA VAL A 107 -3.52 -5.44 -0.59
C VAL A 107 -3.24 -4.88 0.81
N MET A 108 -2.77 -3.66 0.89
CA MET A 108 -2.55 -2.97 2.16
C MET A 108 -3.84 -2.31 2.68
N ASP A 109 -3.93 -2.14 3.99
CA ASP A 109 -4.99 -1.35 4.63
C ASP A 109 -4.85 0.15 4.37
N LEU A 110 -5.88 0.91 4.73
CA LEU A 110 -5.82 2.37 4.78
C LEU A 110 -4.96 2.84 5.98
N PRO A 111 -4.14 3.90 5.81
CA PRO A 111 -4.00 4.69 4.58
C PRO A 111 -2.87 4.21 3.64
N GLY A 112 -2.16 3.12 3.95
CA GLY A 112 -0.95 2.66 3.25
C GLY A 112 -1.16 2.49 1.74
N ILE A 113 -2.31 1.92 1.33
CA ILE A 113 -2.64 1.69 -0.07
C ILE A 113 -2.79 2.99 -0.90
N LEU A 114 -2.98 4.14 -0.25
CA LEU A 114 -3.17 5.43 -0.92
C LEU A 114 -1.89 6.28 -1.01
N ILE A 115 -0.73 5.75 -0.61
CA ILE A 115 0.53 6.47 -0.77
C ILE A 115 0.95 6.40 -2.24
N ASN A 116 0.99 7.55 -2.91
CA ASN A 116 1.30 7.68 -4.32
C ASN A 116 2.79 7.47 -4.62
N HIS A 117 3.08 7.27 -5.90
CA HIS A 117 4.46 7.20 -6.40
C HIS A 117 5.08 8.59 -6.62
N SER A 118 6.38 8.68 -6.34
CA SER A 118 7.26 9.71 -6.89
C SER A 118 8.66 9.16 -7.13
N CYS A 119 9.29 9.60 -8.24
CA CYS A 119 10.70 9.32 -8.51
C CYS A 119 11.67 10.06 -7.56
N ASP A 120 11.18 11.04 -6.82
CA ASP A 120 11.88 11.76 -5.76
C ASP A 120 11.13 11.58 -4.43
N ALA A 121 11.04 10.35 -3.99
CA ALA A 121 10.31 9.93 -2.80
C ALA A 121 10.78 10.67 -1.54
N ASN A 122 9.85 10.90 -0.61
CA ASN A 122 10.14 11.37 0.74
C ASN A 122 9.89 10.28 1.79
N VAL A 123 9.31 9.15 1.36
CA VAL A 123 9.02 7.99 2.20
C VAL A 123 9.76 6.77 1.65
N GLY A 124 10.36 6.01 2.53
CA GLY A 124 10.94 4.70 2.27
C GLY A 124 10.23 3.60 3.03
N ILE A 125 10.49 2.34 2.69
CA ILE A 125 9.78 1.18 3.24
C ILE A 125 10.73 0.18 3.90
N ARG A 126 10.22 -0.54 4.90
CA ARG A 126 10.81 -1.76 5.45
C ARG A 126 9.71 -2.81 5.62
N ASP A 127 10.08 -4.07 5.41
CA ASP A 127 9.17 -5.18 5.70
C ASP A 127 8.76 -5.17 7.17
N ASN A 128 7.52 -5.56 7.46
CA ASN A 128 7.02 -5.65 8.82
C ASN A 128 6.43 -7.02 9.15
N ASP A 129 6.17 -7.28 10.43
CA ASP A 129 5.68 -8.56 10.93
C ASP A 129 4.19 -8.83 10.63
N VAL A 130 3.48 -7.84 10.08
CA VAL A 130 2.05 -7.94 9.70
C VAL A 130 1.84 -8.08 8.19
N GLY A 131 2.92 -8.41 7.48
CA GLY A 131 2.92 -8.89 6.11
C GLY A 131 2.85 -7.82 5.02
N ALA A 132 3.11 -6.55 5.37
CA ALA A 132 3.21 -5.43 4.46
C ALA A 132 4.47 -4.60 4.77
N TYR A 133 4.36 -3.28 4.87
CA TYR A 133 5.50 -2.39 5.07
C TYR A 133 5.28 -1.38 6.20
N ASP A 134 6.37 -1.08 6.90
CA ASP A 134 6.53 0.12 7.68
C ASP A 134 7.04 1.24 6.78
N PHE A 135 6.45 2.42 6.91
CA PHE A 135 6.78 3.60 6.13
C PHE A 135 7.56 4.59 6.97
N PHE A 136 8.76 4.96 6.51
CA PHE A 136 9.67 5.87 7.20
C PHE A 136 9.90 7.14 6.38
N ALA A 137 10.04 8.27 7.05
CA ALA A 137 10.56 9.46 6.39
C ALA A 137 12.03 9.24 6.03
N ILE A 138 12.40 9.46 4.76
CA ILE A 138 13.81 9.37 4.30
C ILE A 138 14.46 10.73 4.12
N LYS A 139 13.71 11.79 4.33
CA LYS A 139 14.15 13.19 4.39
C LYS A 139 13.19 13.99 5.28
N ASN A 140 13.53 15.24 5.60
CA ASN A 140 12.60 16.09 6.33
C ASN A 140 11.32 16.28 5.53
N ILE A 141 10.17 15.99 6.12
CA ILE A 141 8.83 16.16 5.54
C ILE A 141 8.13 17.24 6.34
N LYS A 142 7.63 18.28 5.66
CA LYS A 142 6.88 19.36 6.32
C LYS A 142 5.41 18.99 6.43
N LYS A 143 4.73 19.63 7.40
CA LYS A 143 3.27 19.58 7.46
C LYS A 143 2.67 20.05 6.14
N GLY A 144 1.70 19.31 5.62
CA GLY A 144 1.02 19.56 4.35
C GLY A 144 1.69 18.95 3.12
N GLU A 145 2.90 18.38 3.24
CA GLU A 145 3.53 17.69 2.12
C GLU A 145 2.85 16.34 1.86
N GLU A 146 2.70 15.98 0.59
CA GLU A 146 2.28 14.65 0.17
C GLU A 146 3.35 13.63 0.52
N LEU A 147 2.95 12.52 1.11
CA LEU A 147 3.80 11.35 1.35
C LEU A 147 3.83 10.53 0.07
N VAL A 148 5.02 10.32 -0.47
CA VAL A 148 5.22 9.60 -1.72
C VAL A 148 6.40 8.65 -1.60
N TRP A 149 6.28 7.46 -2.18
CA TRP A 149 7.37 6.48 -2.23
C TRP A 149 7.67 6.04 -3.65
N ASP A 150 8.82 5.43 -3.85
CA ASP A 150 9.19 4.89 -5.15
C ASP A 150 8.67 3.45 -5.28
N TYR A 151 7.73 3.21 -6.17
CA TYR A 151 7.17 1.87 -6.39
C TYR A 151 8.24 0.85 -6.83
N ASN A 152 9.32 1.28 -7.47
CA ASN A 152 10.44 0.40 -7.75
C ASN A 152 11.14 -0.11 -6.47
N ALA A 153 10.89 0.49 -5.30
CA ALA A 153 11.43 0.01 -4.03
C ALA A 153 10.74 -1.25 -3.50
N SER A 154 9.58 -1.63 -4.06
CA SER A 154 8.89 -2.88 -3.73
C SER A 154 8.64 -3.78 -4.93
N GLU A 155 8.42 -3.24 -6.12
CA GLU A 155 8.01 -4.01 -7.28
C GLU A 155 9.22 -4.49 -8.09
N TRP A 156 9.41 -5.82 -8.22
CA TRP A 156 10.41 -6.38 -9.13
C TRP A 156 10.13 -5.98 -10.58
N GLU A 157 8.92 -6.23 -11.03
CA GLU A 157 8.37 -5.74 -12.29
C GLU A 157 6.96 -5.21 -12.05
N ILE A 158 6.68 -3.98 -12.43
CA ILE A 158 5.36 -3.38 -12.32
C ILE A 158 4.42 -4.10 -13.31
N SER A 159 3.27 -4.57 -12.83
CA SER A 159 2.31 -5.36 -13.61
C SER A 159 1.81 -4.62 -14.87
N THR A 160 1.63 -3.31 -14.73
CA THR A 160 1.28 -2.41 -15.84
C THR A 160 2.24 -1.23 -15.82
N PRO A 161 3.33 -1.27 -16.61
CA PRO A 161 4.24 -0.14 -16.71
C PRO A 161 3.52 1.14 -17.12
N PHE A 162 3.86 2.27 -16.51
CA PHE A 162 3.18 3.54 -16.75
C PHE A 162 4.14 4.72 -16.87
N GLN A 163 3.70 5.75 -17.62
CA GLN A 163 4.38 7.04 -17.69
C GLN A 163 4.18 7.78 -16.37
N CYS A 164 5.28 8.07 -15.69
CA CYS A 164 5.26 8.81 -14.45
C CYS A 164 5.00 10.30 -14.69
N ALA A 165 4.05 10.85 -13.94
CA ALA A 165 3.71 12.28 -13.94
C ALA A 165 3.98 12.91 -12.57
N CYS A 166 5.03 12.47 -11.83
CA CYS A 166 5.30 12.97 -10.48
C CYS A 166 5.75 14.44 -10.42
N GLY A 167 6.05 15.08 -11.54
CA GLY A 167 6.46 16.48 -11.60
C GLY A 167 7.86 16.77 -11.06
N SER A 168 8.59 15.78 -10.54
CA SER A 168 9.94 15.96 -10.04
C SER A 168 10.95 16.18 -11.17
N ALA A 169 11.96 17.03 -10.94
CA ALA A 169 13.09 17.19 -11.83
C ALA A 169 13.92 15.87 -11.98
N ARG A 170 13.73 14.90 -11.08
CA ARG A 170 14.32 13.56 -11.10
C ARG A 170 13.40 12.52 -11.72
N CYS A 171 12.30 12.92 -12.37
CA CYS A 171 11.36 11.98 -12.97
C CYS A 171 12.04 11.09 -14.00
N ARG A 172 11.90 9.78 -13.86
CA ARG A 172 12.52 8.77 -14.73
C ARG A 172 11.66 8.40 -15.94
N GLY A 173 10.49 9.05 -16.08
CA GLY A 173 9.56 8.79 -17.18
C GLY A 173 8.84 7.45 -17.01
N LEU A 174 9.18 6.43 -17.79
CA LEU A 174 8.52 5.12 -17.77
C LEU A 174 8.97 4.30 -16.54
N LEU A 175 8.02 3.96 -15.66
CA LEU A 175 8.25 3.04 -14.55
C LEU A 175 7.96 1.60 -14.95
N ARG A 176 8.91 0.72 -14.60
CA ARG A 176 8.84 -0.71 -14.96
C ARG A 176 9.15 -1.65 -13.80
N GLY A 177 9.68 -1.16 -12.68
CA GLY A 177 10.06 -1.94 -11.51
C GLY A 177 11.57 -1.97 -11.25
N PHE A 178 11.95 -2.54 -10.11
CA PHE A 178 13.32 -2.65 -9.60
C PHE A 178 14.29 -3.27 -10.61
N LYS A 179 13.90 -4.33 -11.29
CA LYS A 179 14.71 -5.04 -12.31
C LYS A 179 15.33 -4.10 -13.33
N HIS A 180 14.65 -3.01 -13.65
CA HIS A 180 15.08 -2.06 -14.67
C HIS A 180 15.83 -0.85 -14.12
N ASP A 181 15.86 -0.68 -12.78
CA ASP A 181 16.36 0.53 -12.14
C ASP A 181 16.97 0.26 -10.75
N SER A 182 17.49 -0.96 -10.56
CA SER A 182 18.00 -1.44 -9.27
C SER A 182 19.10 -0.57 -8.68
N MET A 183 20.03 -0.08 -9.51
CA MET A 183 21.12 0.79 -9.04
C MET A 183 20.61 2.11 -8.46
N HIS A 184 19.57 2.68 -9.06
CA HIS A 184 18.95 3.90 -8.54
C HIS A 184 18.32 3.64 -7.18
N VAL A 185 17.49 2.58 -7.07
CA VAL A 185 16.81 2.24 -5.82
C VAL A 185 17.80 1.98 -4.69
N ARG A 186 18.84 1.16 -4.95
CA ARG A 186 19.87 0.86 -3.96
C ARG A 186 20.61 2.11 -3.49
N ARG A 187 21.02 2.99 -4.40
CA ARG A 187 21.76 4.22 -4.04
C ARG A 187 20.90 5.25 -3.31
N SER A 188 19.61 5.34 -3.66
CA SER A 188 18.72 6.40 -3.17
C SER A 188 17.98 6.03 -1.90
N TYR A 189 17.70 4.73 -1.68
CA TYR A 189 16.77 4.29 -0.64
C TYR A 189 17.33 3.28 0.35
N GLU A 190 18.61 2.81 0.22
CA GLU A 190 19.17 1.92 1.27
C GLU A 190 19.15 2.60 2.64
N PRO A 191 18.62 1.94 3.69
CA PRO A 191 18.12 0.56 3.74
C PRO A 191 16.59 0.43 3.53
N PHE A 192 15.91 1.41 2.98
CA PHE A 192 14.46 1.60 2.93
C PHE A 192 13.82 1.10 1.63
N TYR A 193 14.06 -0.16 1.28
CA TYR A 193 13.36 -0.87 0.21
C TYR A 193 13.17 -2.34 0.57
N ALA A 194 12.27 -3.05 -0.12
CA ALA A 194 11.86 -4.42 0.21
C ALA A 194 13.03 -5.38 0.35
N SER A 195 13.05 -6.18 1.41
CA SER A 195 14.19 -7.04 1.75
C SER A 195 14.44 -8.14 0.72
N TYR A 196 13.37 -8.66 0.07
CA TYR A 196 13.50 -9.69 -0.95
C TYR A 196 14.29 -9.20 -2.19
N LEU A 197 14.26 -7.88 -2.47
CA LEU A 197 15.02 -7.28 -3.57
C LEU A 197 16.54 -7.18 -3.27
N LYS A 198 16.92 -7.25 -1.98
CA LYS A 198 18.33 -7.22 -1.55
C LYS A 198 19.06 -8.53 -1.88
N GLN A 199 18.32 -9.64 -1.99
CA GLN A 199 18.88 -10.98 -2.20
C GLN A 199 19.33 -11.23 -3.65
N ASN A 200 19.17 -10.27 -4.55
CA ASN A 200 19.41 -10.45 -5.98
C ASN A 200 20.79 -9.89 -6.43
N ASP A 201 21.84 -10.07 -5.62
CA ASP A 201 23.23 -9.70 -5.93
C ASP A 201 24.04 -10.87 -6.55
N GLN A 202 23.36 -11.78 -7.29
CA GLN A 202 24.02 -12.86 -8.04
C GLN A 202 23.97 -12.61 -9.54
#